data_97b22b86fdde378fe358b951cf703d72
#
_entry.id   97b22b86fdde378fe358b951cf703d72
#
_cell.length_a   1.000
_cell.length_b   1.000
_cell.length_c   1.000
_cell.angle_alpha   90.00
_cell.angle_beta   90.00
_cell.angle_gamma   90.00
#
_symmetry.space_group_name_H-M   'P 1'
#
loop_
_entity.id
_entity.type
_entity.pdbx_description
1 polymer ?
#
loop_
_entity_poly.entity_id
_entity_poly.type
_entity_poly.pdbx_seq_one_letter_code
_entity_poly.pdbx_strand_id
1 'polypeptide(L)'
;DNELKSAEYAVESLSPYLTAEQCQHIYALIMMTASHQIDQIDELIKHGKYSDAAYLLDMDLSVLGASWSEYQQYAQAVRQEYAHISNVDYLVGRVEVLKGLLAHPTLYLTDYYHSKLENQARQNIEREIKVLRAS
;
A
#
# COMPACT_ATOMS: atom_id res chain seq x y z
N ASP A 1 10.50 13.80 5.75
CA ASP A 1 10.02 12.55 5.19
C ASP A 1 9.11 12.80 4.00
N ASN A 2 9.63 12.51 2.80
CA ASN A 2 8.91 12.78 1.55
C ASN A 2 7.69 11.87 1.40
N GLU A 3 7.76 10.63 1.87
CA GLU A 3 6.66 9.70 1.77
C GLU A 3 5.48 10.16 2.62
N LEU A 4 5.77 10.62 3.84
CA LEU A 4 4.73 11.14 4.73
C LEU A 4 4.04 12.36 4.13
N LYS A 5 4.82 13.32 3.65
CA LYS A 5 4.28 14.54 3.04
C LYS A 5 3.45 14.23 1.80
N SER A 6 3.91 13.29 0.99
CA SER A 6 3.20 12.88 -0.21
C SER A 6 1.91 12.16 0.11
N ALA A 7 1.90 11.32 1.14
CA ALA A 7 0.70 10.65 1.59
C ALA A 7 -0.34 11.66 2.11
N GLU A 8 0.09 12.63 2.89
CA GLU A 8 -0.79 13.68 3.40
C GLU A 8 -1.37 14.51 2.26
N TYR A 9 -0.54 14.88 1.29
CA TYR A 9 -0.98 15.65 0.12
C TYR A 9 -2.01 14.87 -0.70
N ALA A 10 -1.75 13.60 -0.97
CA ALA A 10 -2.67 12.78 -1.75
C ALA A 10 -4.01 12.61 -1.06
N VAL A 11 -4.02 12.37 0.25
CA VAL A 11 -5.26 12.25 1.03
C VAL A 11 -6.04 13.56 0.98
N GLU A 12 -5.36 14.68 1.19
CA GLU A 12 -6.00 16.00 1.16
C GLU A 12 -6.62 16.29 -0.21
N SER A 13 -5.88 15.99 -1.29
CA SER A 13 -6.33 16.25 -2.65
C SER A 13 -7.51 15.37 -3.06
N LEU A 14 -7.53 14.11 -2.60
CA LEU A 14 -8.58 13.15 -2.95
C LEU A 14 -9.78 13.19 -2.01
N SER A 15 -9.66 13.83 -0.84
CA SER A 15 -10.71 13.82 0.17
C SER A 15 -12.08 14.28 -0.33
N PRO A 16 -12.19 15.23 -1.29
CA PRO A 16 -13.51 15.60 -1.82
C PRO A 16 -14.23 14.47 -2.56
N TYR A 17 -13.49 13.45 -2.99
CA TYR A 17 -14.02 12.34 -3.81
C TYR A 17 -14.14 11.02 -3.04
N LEU A 18 -13.62 10.95 -1.80
CA LEU A 18 -13.48 9.72 -1.07
C LEU A 18 -14.06 9.83 0.33
N THR A 19 -14.46 8.69 0.88
CA THR A 19 -14.82 8.61 2.30
C THR A 19 -13.57 8.75 3.16
N ALA A 20 -13.76 9.04 4.44
CA ALA A 20 -12.64 9.11 5.39
C ALA A 20 -11.85 7.79 5.45
N GLU A 21 -12.55 6.65 5.39
CA GLU A 21 -11.91 5.33 5.40
C GLU A 21 -11.04 5.13 4.16
N GLN A 22 -11.55 5.54 2.99
CA GLN A 22 -10.80 5.45 1.75
C GLN A 22 -9.57 6.34 1.77
N CYS A 23 -9.68 7.54 2.36
CA CYS A 23 -8.53 8.44 2.51
C CYS A 23 -7.46 7.82 3.40
N GLN A 24 -7.85 7.21 4.52
CA GLN A 24 -6.89 6.53 5.41
C GLN A 24 -6.24 5.35 4.70
N HIS A 25 -7.01 4.63 3.90
CA HIS A 25 -6.50 3.52 3.10
C HIS A 25 -5.41 4.00 2.13
N ILE A 26 -5.70 5.06 1.37
CA ILE A 26 -4.72 5.64 0.44
C ILE A 26 -3.48 6.12 1.18
N TYR A 27 -3.65 6.78 2.32
CA TYR A 27 -2.52 7.23 3.13
C TYR A 27 -1.61 6.04 3.49
N ALA A 28 -2.20 4.97 4.01
CA ALA A 28 -1.44 3.79 4.39
C ALA A 28 -0.72 3.17 3.19
N LEU A 29 -1.39 3.10 2.04
CA LEU A 29 -0.81 2.53 0.84
C LEU A 29 0.39 3.35 0.34
N ILE A 30 0.27 4.68 0.34
CA ILE A 30 1.36 5.56 -0.10
C ILE A 30 2.55 5.43 0.82
N MET A 31 2.32 5.30 2.12
CA MET A 31 3.41 5.10 3.09
C MET A 31 4.16 3.80 2.86
N MET A 32 3.58 2.86 2.11
CA MET A 32 4.21 1.58 1.80
C MET A 32 4.88 1.54 0.43
N THR A 33 4.60 2.49 -0.44
CA THR A 33 5.08 2.47 -1.83
C THR A 33 6.35 3.31 -1.99
N ALA A 34 7.08 3.02 -3.05
CA ALA A 34 8.25 3.82 -3.41
C ALA A 34 7.80 5.19 -3.91
N SER A 35 8.57 6.22 -3.58
CA SER A 35 8.20 7.61 -3.81
C SER A 35 7.98 7.98 -5.27
N HIS A 36 8.59 7.24 -6.23
CA HIS A 36 8.47 7.59 -7.64
C HIS A 36 7.04 7.45 -8.19
N GLN A 37 6.17 6.67 -7.55
CA GLN A 37 4.78 6.53 -7.96
C GLN A 37 3.93 7.74 -7.57
N ILE A 38 4.37 8.46 -6.57
CA ILE A 38 3.60 9.57 -6.00
C ILE A 38 3.51 10.73 -6.97
N ASP A 39 4.57 11.00 -7.74
CA ASP A 39 4.57 12.07 -8.72
C ASP A 39 3.51 11.84 -9.79
N GLN A 40 3.34 10.60 -10.24
CA GLN A 40 2.32 10.25 -11.22
C GLN A 40 0.91 10.43 -10.65
N ILE A 41 0.72 10.03 -9.39
CA ILE A 41 -0.57 10.19 -8.71
C ILE A 41 -0.92 11.67 -8.57
N ASP A 42 0.06 12.50 -8.17
CA ASP A 42 -0.15 13.94 -8.04
C ASP A 42 -0.58 14.57 -9.36
N GLU A 43 0.05 14.19 -10.47
CA GLU A 43 -0.33 14.69 -11.79
C GLU A 43 -1.78 14.33 -12.14
N LEU A 44 -2.17 13.09 -11.89
CA LEU A 44 -3.55 12.65 -12.17
C LEU A 44 -4.56 13.38 -11.30
N ILE A 45 -4.23 13.61 -10.04
CA ILE A 45 -5.11 14.33 -9.10
C ILE A 45 -5.27 15.78 -9.55
N LYS A 46 -4.17 16.44 -9.92
CA LYS A 46 -4.19 17.84 -10.37
C LYS A 46 -5.08 18.03 -11.60
N HIS A 47 -5.20 17.02 -12.44
CA HIS A 47 -6.04 17.07 -13.64
C HIS A 47 -7.44 16.52 -13.39
N GLY A 48 -7.82 16.25 -12.14
CA GLY A 48 -9.14 15.77 -11.79
C GLY A 48 -9.45 14.34 -12.24
N LYS A 49 -8.43 13.53 -12.44
CA LYS A 49 -8.57 12.16 -12.95
C LYS A 49 -8.58 11.13 -11.84
N TYR A 50 -9.61 11.20 -10.98
CA TYR A 50 -9.73 10.28 -9.86
C TYR A 50 -9.69 8.81 -10.27
N SER A 51 -10.44 8.45 -11.32
CA SER A 51 -10.49 7.06 -11.78
C SER A 51 -9.12 6.54 -12.19
N ASP A 52 -8.36 7.37 -12.91
CA ASP A 52 -7.01 7.00 -13.33
C ASP A 52 -6.09 6.85 -12.13
N ALA A 53 -6.21 7.74 -11.14
CA ALA A 53 -5.41 7.66 -9.92
C ALA A 53 -5.73 6.37 -9.15
N ALA A 54 -7.00 5.99 -9.07
CA ALA A 54 -7.39 4.75 -8.40
C ALA A 54 -6.80 3.53 -9.09
N TYR A 55 -6.85 3.47 -10.43
CA TYR A 55 -6.25 2.38 -11.19
C TYR A 55 -4.73 2.35 -11.03
N LEU A 56 -4.09 3.51 -11.03
CA LEU A 56 -2.64 3.59 -10.85
C LEU A 56 -2.23 3.04 -9.49
N LEU A 57 -2.94 3.41 -8.43
CA LEU A 57 -2.68 2.90 -7.08
C LEU A 57 -2.87 1.39 -7.02
N ASP A 58 -3.98 0.89 -7.57
CA ASP A 58 -4.26 -0.54 -7.56
C ASP A 58 -3.22 -1.32 -8.37
N MET A 59 -2.81 -0.78 -9.52
CA MET A 59 -1.78 -1.39 -10.35
C MET A 59 -0.46 -1.50 -9.59
N ASP A 60 -0.07 -0.43 -8.92
CA ASP A 60 1.16 -0.39 -8.14
C ASP A 60 1.13 -1.39 -6.99
N LEU A 61 -0.04 -1.61 -6.41
CA LEU A 61 -0.23 -2.54 -5.31
C LEU A 61 -0.61 -3.94 -5.75
N SER A 62 -0.64 -4.20 -7.06
CA SER A 62 -1.00 -5.52 -7.58
C SER A 62 -0.06 -6.62 -7.08
N VAL A 63 1.19 -6.28 -6.75
CA VAL A 63 2.15 -7.23 -6.20
C VAL A 63 1.68 -7.84 -4.88
N LEU A 64 0.86 -7.13 -4.11
CA LEU A 64 0.31 -7.68 -2.86
C LEU A 64 -0.55 -8.91 -3.12
N GLY A 65 -1.22 -8.96 -4.26
CA GLY A 65 -2.06 -10.09 -4.67
C GLY A 65 -1.38 -11.05 -5.63
N ALA A 66 -0.07 -10.97 -5.79
CA ALA A 66 0.70 -11.89 -6.62
C ALA A 66 0.82 -13.26 -5.95
N SER A 67 1.45 -14.22 -6.64
CA SER A 67 1.78 -15.50 -6.03
C SER A 67 2.63 -15.28 -4.78
N TRP A 68 2.58 -16.23 -3.85
CA TRP A 68 3.37 -16.09 -2.62
C TRP A 68 4.86 -15.93 -2.93
N SER A 69 5.38 -16.65 -3.93
CA SER A 69 6.78 -16.54 -4.33
C SER A 69 7.15 -15.11 -4.75
N GLU A 70 6.34 -14.51 -5.59
CA GLU A 70 6.56 -13.13 -6.04
C GLU A 70 6.37 -12.13 -4.90
N TYR A 71 5.38 -12.37 -4.05
CA TYR A 71 5.16 -11.54 -2.87
C TYR A 71 6.38 -11.56 -1.93
N GLN A 72 6.98 -12.75 -1.73
CA GLN A 72 8.18 -12.85 -0.90
C GLN A 72 9.33 -12.02 -1.46
N GLN A 73 9.51 -12.02 -2.77
CA GLN A 73 10.55 -11.20 -3.41
C GLN A 73 10.30 -9.72 -3.15
N TYR A 74 9.05 -9.29 -3.27
CA TYR A 74 8.66 -7.93 -2.96
C TYR A 74 8.95 -7.59 -1.49
N ALA A 75 8.55 -8.46 -0.58
CA ALA A 75 8.77 -8.24 0.86
C ALA A 75 10.25 -8.14 1.21
N GLN A 76 11.09 -8.95 0.57
CA GLN A 76 12.54 -8.89 0.76
C GLN A 76 13.11 -7.58 0.21
N ALA A 77 12.61 -7.12 -0.93
CA ALA A 77 13.06 -5.84 -1.49
C ALA A 77 12.69 -4.68 -0.58
N VAL A 78 11.51 -4.70 0.01
CA VAL A 78 11.09 -3.68 0.99
C VAL A 78 12.04 -3.72 2.20
N ARG A 79 12.35 -4.92 2.70
CA ARG A 79 13.27 -5.04 3.83
C ARG A 79 14.63 -4.41 3.51
N GLN A 80 15.13 -4.63 2.29
CA GLN A 80 16.41 -4.06 1.87
C GLN A 80 16.39 -2.55 1.75
N GLU A 81 15.28 -1.97 1.30
CA GLU A 81 15.13 -0.51 1.24
C GLU A 81 15.28 0.11 2.63
N TYR A 82 14.87 -0.60 3.66
CA TYR A 82 14.94 -0.14 5.05
C TYR A 82 16.04 -0.87 5.82
N ALA A 83 17.12 -1.26 5.14
CA ALA A 83 18.22 -2.01 5.74
C ALA A 83 18.89 -1.28 6.90
N HIS A 84 18.83 0.06 6.90
CA HIS A 84 19.41 0.88 7.97
C HIS A 84 18.62 0.81 9.29
N ILE A 85 17.41 0.22 9.27
CA ILE A 85 16.58 0.07 10.46
C ILE A 85 16.85 -1.30 11.07
N SER A 86 16.97 -1.37 12.40
CA SER A 86 17.22 -2.62 13.09
C SER A 86 16.11 -3.64 12.81
N ASN A 87 16.44 -4.93 12.93
CA ASN A 87 15.45 -5.98 12.71
C ASN A 87 14.23 -5.85 13.64
N VAL A 88 14.47 -5.50 14.90
CA VAL A 88 13.39 -5.36 15.88
C VAL A 88 12.46 -4.22 15.47
N ASP A 89 13.02 -3.05 15.16
CA ASP A 89 12.22 -1.88 14.80
C ASP A 89 11.49 -2.10 13.49
N TYR A 90 12.16 -2.72 12.51
CA TYR A 90 11.52 -3.02 11.24
C TYR A 90 10.32 -3.97 11.43
N LEU A 91 10.50 -5.02 12.20
CA LEU A 91 9.45 -6.01 12.45
C LEU A 91 8.22 -5.35 13.07
N VAL A 92 8.43 -4.53 14.11
CA VAL A 92 7.32 -3.84 14.78
C VAL A 92 6.58 -2.92 13.81
N GLY A 93 7.33 -2.10 13.08
CA GLY A 93 6.74 -1.15 12.13
C GLY A 93 6.03 -1.84 10.98
N ARG A 94 6.65 -2.86 10.40
CA ARG A 94 6.07 -3.60 9.27
C ARG A 94 4.78 -4.31 9.66
N VAL A 95 4.77 -4.97 10.82
CA VAL A 95 3.56 -5.65 11.31
C VAL A 95 2.42 -4.66 11.51
N GLU A 96 2.70 -3.48 12.07
CA GLU A 96 1.67 -2.46 12.26
C GLU A 96 1.10 -1.98 10.93
N VAL A 97 1.95 -1.76 9.92
CA VAL A 97 1.48 -1.36 8.59
C VAL A 97 0.61 -2.46 7.99
N LEU A 98 1.04 -3.71 8.06
CA LEU A 98 0.29 -4.84 7.50
C LEU A 98 -1.05 -5.03 8.19
N LYS A 99 -1.09 -4.90 9.51
CA LYS A 99 -2.35 -4.95 10.26
C LYS A 99 -3.28 -3.82 9.87
N GLY A 100 -2.72 -2.63 9.66
CA GLY A 100 -3.50 -1.48 9.20
C GLY A 100 -4.18 -1.75 7.87
N LEU A 101 -3.46 -2.39 6.94
CA LEU A 101 -4.04 -2.76 5.65
C LEU A 101 -5.19 -3.77 5.82
N LEU A 102 -5.00 -4.78 6.65
CA LEU A 102 -6.04 -5.79 6.88
C LEU A 102 -7.28 -5.21 7.57
N ALA A 103 -7.11 -4.12 8.31
CA ALA A 103 -8.23 -3.47 8.99
C ALA A 103 -9.16 -2.73 8.03
N HIS A 104 -8.71 -2.41 6.83
CA HIS A 104 -9.56 -1.75 5.84
C HIS A 104 -10.52 -2.75 5.20
N PRO A 105 -11.73 -2.31 4.85
CA PRO A 105 -12.70 -3.21 4.21
C PRO A 105 -12.28 -3.67 2.83
N THR A 106 -11.43 -2.91 2.14
CA THR A 106 -10.92 -3.27 0.82
C THR A 106 -9.49 -2.77 0.65
N LEU A 107 -8.65 -3.58 0.00
CA LEU A 107 -7.28 -3.20 -0.35
C LEU A 107 -7.22 -2.50 -1.71
N TYR A 108 -8.12 -2.86 -2.62
CA TYR A 108 -8.13 -2.30 -3.97
C TYR A 108 -9.37 -1.43 -4.16
N LEU A 109 -9.18 -0.30 -4.81
CA LEU A 109 -10.22 0.71 -5.00
C LEU A 109 -11.12 0.43 -6.18
N THR A 110 -10.59 -0.23 -7.23
CA THR A 110 -11.36 -0.52 -8.44
C THR A 110 -11.96 -1.92 -8.36
N ASP A 111 -13.12 -2.10 -8.98
CA ASP A 111 -13.79 -3.41 -9.02
C ASP A 111 -12.93 -4.46 -9.71
N TYR A 112 -12.21 -4.05 -10.75
CA TYR A 112 -11.36 -4.94 -11.52
C TYR A 112 -10.30 -5.61 -10.63
N TYR A 113 -9.52 -4.81 -9.91
CA TYR A 113 -8.45 -5.34 -9.05
C TYR A 113 -9.01 -5.99 -7.80
N HIS A 114 -10.08 -5.45 -7.24
CA HIS A 114 -10.73 -6.04 -6.09
C HIS A 114 -11.17 -7.47 -6.39
N SER A 115 -11.84 -7.69 -7.53
CA SER A 115 -12.30 -9.03 -7.90
C SER A 115 -11.16 -10.01 -8.12
N LYS A 116 -10.05 -9.53 -8.68
CA LYS A 116 -8.94 -10.41 -9.05
C LYS A 116 -7.98 -10.70 -7.91
N LEU A 117 -7.68 -9.71 -7.08
CA LEU A 117 -6.52 -9.78 -6.21
C LEU A 117 -6.82 -9.67 -4.72
N GLU A 118 -8.00 -9.21 -4.34
CA GLU A 118 -8.29 -8.91 -2.93
C GLU A 118 -8.03 -10.08 -2.00
N ASN A 119 -8.55 -11.25 -2.34
CA ASN A 119 -8.41 -12.42 -1.46
C ASN A 119 -6.97 -12.88 -1.34
N GLN A 120 -6.26 -12.96 -2.48
CA GLN A 120 -4.87 -13.39 -2.49
C GLN A 120 -3.99 -12.40 -1.72
N ALA A 121 -4.24 -11.10 -1.90
CA ALA A 121 -3.48 -10.07 -1.20
C ALA A 121 -3.64 -10.19 0.31
N ARG A 122 -4.86 -10.41 0.78
CA ARG A 122 -5.10 -10.59 2.22
C ARG A 122 -4.40 -11.83 2.76
N GLN A 123 -4.42 -12.93 2.01
CA GLN A 123 -3.72 -14.16 2.41
C GLN A 123 -2.21 -13.92 2.49
N ASN A 124 -1.64 -13.23 1.51
CA ASN A 124 -0.21 -12.93 1.49
C ASN A 124 0.20 -12.06 2.68
N ILE A 125 -0.59 -11.02 2.96
CA ILE A 125 -0.31 -10.11 4.08
C ILE A 125 -0.38 -10.86 5.41
N GLU A 126 -1.41 -11.68 5.62
CA GLU A 126 -1.53 -12.48 6.83
C GLU A 126 -0.37 -13.44 6.98
N ARG A 127 0.08 -14.03 5.88
CA ARG A 127 1.21 -14.95 5.88
C ARG A 127 2.51 -14.24 6.21
N GLU A 128 2.72 -13.05 5.66
CA GLU A 128 3.90 -12.26 6.01
C GLU A 128 3.93 -11.94 7.50
N ILE A 129 2.79 -11.54 8.07
CA ILE A 129 2.72 -11.25 9.50
C ILE A 129 3.14 -12.48 10.32
N LYS A 130 2.66 -13.66 9.95
CA LYS A 130 3.04 -14.90 10.64
C LYS A 130 4.52 -15.19 10.53
N VAL A 131 5.10 -15.00 9.35
CA VAL A 131 6.52 -15.20 9.13
C VAL A 131 7.35 -14.23 9.99
N LEU A 132 6.95 -12.95 10.00
CA LEU A 132 7.66 -11.94 10.80
C LEU A 132 7.60 -12.25 12.29
N ARG A 133 6.46 -12.70 12.78
CA ARG A 133 6.30 -13.03 14.20
C ARG A 133 7.05 -14.30 14.63
N ALA A 134 7.34 -15.16 13.67
CA ALA A 134 8.08 -16.40 13.94
C ALA A 134 9.61 -16.20 13.96
N SER A 135 10.08 -15.04 13.52
CA SER A 135 11.54 -14.78 13.46
C SER A 135 12.10 -14.14 14.71
#